data_df72287a9dd903b7ce7fbcbcf6929ec6
#
_entry.id   df72287a9dd903b7ce7fbcbcf6929ec6
#
_cell.length_a   1.000
_cell.length_b   1.000
_cell.length_c   1.000
_cell.angle_alpha   90.00
_cell.angle_beta   90.00
_cell.angle_gamma   90.00
#
_symmetry.space_group_name_H-M   'P 1'
#
loop_
_entity.id
_entity.type
_entity.pdbx_description
1 polymer ?
#
loop_
_entity_poly.entity_id
_entity_poly.type
_entity_poly.pdbx_seq_one_letter_code
_entity_poly.pdbx_strand_id
1 'polypeptide(L)'
;MGTTIAIETLAGDGGFSAYLAEPDGAPRGAVVVIQEIFGVNEGIRRKCDHWASLGYIGVAPDLFWRLQPGVELDPDLPEQFQEALGLMQKLNQDKAIADIEATIREARSRLPEGGRVGAVGYCLGGRLAFMTAARTDIDASVGYYGVGLEGLLGEKHAIARPLMLHIAGADHFVTPDKQTLIHEGLDDHPKVILHDYPGEDHGFASELGNRRSEAAAQLADSRTEAFFAAHLT
;
A
#
# COMPACT_ATOMS: atom_id res chain seq x y z
N MET A 1 -15.10 13.71 -0.68
CA MET A 1 -13.79 14.29 -1.07
C MET A 1 -12.97 14.48 0.19
N GLY A 2 -11.77 13.95 0.18
CA GLY A 2 -10.86 14.05 1.32
C GLY A 2 -10.18 15.42 1.41
N THR A 3 -9.34 15.57 2.43
CA THR A 3 -8.56 16.77 2.74
C THR A 3 -7.09 16.44 2.86
N THR A 4 -6.23 17.44 2.77
CA THR A 4 -4.81 17.27 3.08
C THR A 4 -4.56 17.60 4.55
N ILE A 5 -3.87 16.71 5.26
CA ILE A 5 -3.41 16.89 6.63
C ILE A 5 -1.89 16.89 6.69
N ALA A 6 -1.34 17.43 7.78
CA ALA A 6 0.09 17.32 8.10
C ALA A 6 0.29 16.25 9.18
N ILE A 7 1.29 15.39 8.99
CA ILE A 7 1.70 14.37 9.96
C ILE A 7 3.16 14.63 10.34
N GLU A 8 3.45 14.68 11.63
CA GLU A 8 4.82 14.81 12.12
C GLU A 8 5.55 13.48 12.07
N THR A 9 6.84 13.52 11.74
CA THR A 9 7.70 12.32 11.78
C THR A 9 7.86 11.82 13.21
N LEU A 10 8.06 10.52 13.38
CA LEU A 10 8.30 9.94 14.71
C LEU A 10 9.59 10.47 15.38
N ALA A 11 10.56 10.91 14.58
CA ALA A 11 11.81 11.48 15.05
C ALA A 11 11.70 12.95 15.45
N GLY A 12 10.60 13.63 15.09
CA GLY A 12 10.43 15.07 15.32
C GLY A 12 11.35 15.95 14.46
N ASP A 13 11.87 15.39 13.36
CA ASP A 13 12.80 16.06 12.44
C ASP A 13 12.09 16.71 11.22
N GLY A 14 10.77 16.75 11.22
CA GLY A 14 9.95 17.34 10.16
C GLY A 14 8.53 16.80 10.13
N GLY A 15 7.82 17.13 9.06
CA GLY A 15 6.45 16.68 8.82
C GLY A 15 6.18 16.51 7.33
N PHE A 16 5.19 15.72 7.00
CA PHE A 16 4.78 15.44 5.63
C PHE A 16 3.28 15.57 5.46
N SER A 17 2.85 15.79 4.23
CA SER A 17 1.43 15.81 3.90
C SER A 17 0.88 14.39 3.72
N ALA A 18 -0.39 14.23 4.06
CA ALA A 18 -1.15 13.03 3.72
C ALA A 18 -2.54 13.42 3.21
N TYR A 19 -3.07 12.67 2.24
CA TYR A 19 -4.47 12.77 1.86
C TYR A 19 -5.31 11.96 2.84
N LEU A 20 -6.36 12.56 3.39
CA LEU A 20 -7.27 11.95 4.34
C LEU A 20 -8.70 11.98 3.80
N ALA A 21 -9.35 10.83 3.72
CA ALA A 21 -10.77 10.68 3.45
C ALA A 21 -11.46 10.02 4.65
N GLU A 22 -12.51 10.66 5.17
CA GLU A 22 -13.26 10.17 6.31
C GLU A 22 -14.66 9.70 5.90
N PRO A 23 -15.20 8.64 6.51
CA PRO A 23 -16.55 8.16 6.21
C PRO A 23 -17.63 9.08 6.79
N ASP A 24 -18.83 8.97 6.24
CA ASP A 24 -20.03 9.61 6.80
C ASP A 24 -20.47 8.87 8.08
N GLY A 25 -19.90 9.18 9.21
CA GLY A 25 -20.25 8.56 10.50
C GLY A 25 -19.07 7.96 11.24
N ALA A 26 -19.34 7.13 12.25
CA ALA A 26 -18.28 6.51 13.05
C ALA A 26 -17.45 5.53 12.20
N PRO A 27 -16.13 5.68 12.15
CA PRO A 27 -15.28 4.80 11.36
C PRO A 27 -15.23 3.38 11.94
N ARG A 28 -15.25 2.37 11.06
CA ARG A 28 -15.10 0.95 11.39
C ARG A 28 -13.66 0.55 11.66
N GLY A 29 -12.72 1.36 11.19
CA GLY A 29 -11.28 1.17 11.22
C GLY A 29 -10.62 2.18 10.29
N ALA A 30 -9.33 2.04 10.04
CA ALA A 30 -8.61 2.88 9.10
C ALA A 30 -7.75 2.05 8.14
N VAL A 31 -7.52 2.57 6.93
CA VAL A 31 -6.66 1.96 5.91
C VAL A 31 -5.64 2.99 5.44
N VAL A 32 -4.37 2.69 5.68
CA VAL A 32 -3.25 3.45 5.11
C VAL A 32 -3.03 2.97 3.68
N VAL A 33 -3.20 3.86 2.71
CA VAL A 33 -3.03 3.57 1.28
C VAL A 33 -1.62 3.99 0.86
N ILE A 34 -0.78 3.03 0.55
CA ILE A 34 0.62 3.25 0.22
C ILE A 34 0.77 3.41 -1.29
N GLN A 35 1.29 4.54 -1.70
CA GLN A 35 1.43 4.97 -3.10
C GLN A 35 2.25 4.01 -3.97
N GLU A 36 1.99 4.08 -5.27
CA GLU A 36 2.91 3.59 -6.31
C GLU A 36 4.10 4.55 -6.45
N ILE A 37 4.91 4.38 -7.49
CA ILE A 37 6.04 5.30 -7.77
C ILE A 37 5.60 6.70 -8.23
N PHE A 38 4.32 6.94 -8.44
CA PHE A 38 3.75 8.17 -9.00
C PHE A 38 3.28 9.19 -7.96
N GLY A 39 3.58 8.96 -6.68
CA GLY A 39 3.16 9.83 -5.58
C GLY A 39 1.70 9.65 -5.18
N VAL A 40 1.18 10.59 -4.37
CA VAL A 40 -0.23 10.59 -3.93
C VAL A 40 -1.10 11.25 -5.00
N ASN A 41 -1.09 10.67 -6.19
CA ASN A 41 -1.83 11.14 -7.35
C ASN A 41 -3.34 10.89 -7.21
N GLU A 42 -4.12 11.31 -8.22
CA GLU A 42 -5.57 11.15 -8.21
C GLU A 42 -6.02 9.69 -8.02
N GLY A 43 -5.28 8.71 -8.56
CA GLY A 43 -5.60 7.30 -8.40
C GLY A 43 -5.50 6.83 -6.95
N ILE A 44 -4.45 7.23 -6.24
CA ILE A 44 -4.28 6.92 -4.82
C ILE A 44 -5.34 7.64 -3.97
N ARG A 45 -5.69 8.88 -4.30
CA ARG A 45 -6.76 9.60 -3.61
C ARG A 45 -8.12 8.92 -3.81
N ARG A 46 -8.43 8.44 -5.01
CA ARG A 46 -9.66 7.66 -5.28
C ARG A 46 -9.73 6.39 -4.44
N LYS A 47 -8.60 5.71 -4.23
CA LYS A 47 -8.54 4.55 -3.34
C LYS A 47 -8.84 4.93 -1.88
N CYS A 48 -8.35 6.07 -1.38
CA CYS A 48 -8.74 6.57 -0.06
C CYS A 48 -10.22 6.91 0.03
N ASP A 49 -10.78 7.59 -0.98
CA ASP A 49 -12.21 7.92 -1.05
C ASP A 49 -13.08 6.65 -1.11
N HIS A 50 -12.61 5.61 -1.80
CA HIS A 50 -13.27 4.30 -1.84
C HIS A 50 -13.33 3.68 -0.43
N TRP A 51 -12.23 3.65 0.33
CA TRP A 51 -12.24 3.17 1.71
C TRP A 51 -13.18 3.98 2.60
N ALA A 52 -13.25 5.30 2.41
CA ALA A 52 -14.20 6.14 3.14
C ALA A 52 -15.65 5.76 2.81
N SER A 53 -15.97 5.45 1.55
CA SER A 53 -17.31 4.99 1.15
C SER A 53 -17.71 3.64 1.79
N LEU A 54 -16.73 2.81 2.17
CA LEU A 54 -16.92 1.54 2.86
C LEU A 54 -16.94 1.68 4.40
N GLY A 55 -16.86 2.90 4.91
CA GLY A 55 -16.93 3.19 6.34
C GLY A 55 -15.57 3.14 7.06
N TYR A 56 -14.45 3.19 6.36
CA TYR A 56 -13.12 3.28 6.94
C TYR A 56 -12.53 4.68 6.76
N ILE A 57 -11.61 5.09 7.62
CA ILE A 57 -10.74 6.23 7.30
C ILE A 57 -9.74 5.75 6.24
N GLY A 58 -9.65 6.44 5.10
CA GLY A 58 -8.62 6.24 4.09
C GLY A 58 -7.54 7.31 4.21
N VAL A 59 -6.27 6.94 4.36
CA VAL A 59 -5.18 7.92 4.49
C VAL A 59 -3.96 7.52 3.66
N ALA A 60 -3.44 8.45 2.85
CA ALA A 60 -2.27 8.20 2.00
C ALA A 60 -1.16 9.22 2.30
N PRO A 61 -0.03 8.78 2.90
CA PRO A 61 1.12 9.64 3.16
C PRO A 61 1.90 9.94 1.87
N ASP A 62 2.40 11.17 1.73
CA ASP A 62 3.39 11.51 0.71
C ASP A 62 4.76 10.95 1.12
N LEU A 63 5.15 9.80 0.57
CA LEU A 63 6.42 9.15 0.90
C LEU A 63 7.64 9.76 0.18
N PHE A 64 7.40 10.61 -0.82
CA PHE A 64 8.48 11.28 -1.53
C PHE A 64 8.83 12.66 -0.95
N TRP A 65 8.15 13.12 0.09
CA TRP A 65 8.27 14.45 0.64
C TRP A 65 9.71 14.91 0.96
N ARG A 66 10.59 13.98 1.36
CA ARG A 66 12.01 14.30 1.62
C ARG A 66 12.83 14.53 0.35
N LEU A 67 12.34 14.05 -0.78
CA LEU A 67 12.98 14.22 -2.09
C LEU A 67 12.31 15.37 -2.86
N GLN A 68 11.00 15.30 -2.99
CA GLN A 68 10.14 16.24 -3.71
C GLN A 68 8.73 16.15 -3.11
N PRO A 69 8.30 17.15 -2.31
CA PRO A 69 6.94 17.16 -1.74
C PRO A 69 5.87 17.30 -2.83
N GLY A 70 4.74 16.62 -2.63
CA GLY A 70 3.55 16.77 -3.47
C GLY A 70 3.70 16.17 -4.86
N VAL A 71 4.45 15.09 -5.01
CA VAL A 71 4.59 14.36 -6.28
C VAL A 71 3.24 13.78 -6.70
N GLU A 72 2.80 14.13 -7.91
CA GLU A 72 1.61 13.61 -8.58
C GLU A 72 1.90 13.41 -10.06
N LEU A 73 2.33 12.20 -10.43
CA LEU A 73 2.76 11.86 -11.77
C LEU A 73 1.73 10.99 -12.51
N ASP A 74 1.67 11.17 -13.83
CA ASP A 74 0.86 10.39 -14.74
C ASP A 74 1.66 9.16 -15.22
N PRO A 75 1.16 7.92 -15.00
CA PRO A 75 1.86 6.71 -15.38
C PRO A 75 1.99 6.51 -16.91
N ASP A 76 1.15 7.15 -17.71
CA ASP A 76 1.13 7.00 -19.17
C ASP A 76 2.04 7.99 -19.90
N LEU A 77 2.60 8.98 -19.20
CA LEU A 77 3.55 9.92 -19.75
C LEU A 77 4.99 9.43 -19.56
N PRO A 78 5.74 9.09 -20.63
CA PRO A 78 7.06 8.48 -20.53
C PRO A 78 8.07 9.30 -19.70
N GLU A 79 8.02 10.64 -19.82
CA GLU A 79 8.90 11.52 -19.05
C GLU A 79 8.61 11.47 -17.55
N GLN A 80 7.32 11.47 -17.18
CA GLN A 80 6.90 11.35 -15.78
C GLN A 80 7.17 9.96 -15.21
N PHE A 81 7.06 8.92 -16.04
CA PHE A 81 7.46 7.57 -15.64
C PHE A 81 8.96 7.49 -15.30
N GLN A 82 9.83 8.14 -16.12
CA GLN A 82 11.27 8.19 -15.82
C GLN A 82 11.58 9.01 -14.55
N GLU A 83 10.86 10.11 -14.31
CA GLU A 83 10.94 10.89 -13.08
C GLU A 83 10.56 9.99 -11.86
N ALA A 84 9.45 9.27 -11.95
CA ALA A 84 8.98 8.35 -10.91
C ALA A 84 10.02 7.27 -10.57
N LEU A 85 10.65 6.66 -11.59
CA LEU A 85 11.74 5.70 -11.38
C LEU A 85 12.93 6.34 -10.65
N GLY A 86 13.29 7.57 -11.03
CA GLY A 86 14.36 8.31 -10.36
C GLY A 86 14.08 8.62 -8.89
N LEU A 87 12.83 8.92 -8.54
CA LEU A 87 12.38 9.11 -7.15
C LEU A 87 12.42 7.79 -6.38
N MET A 88 11.89 6.70 -6.96
CA MET A 88 11.93 5.38 -6.33
C MET A 88 13.36 4.94 -6.00
N GLN A 89 14.31 5.14 -6.92
CA GLN A 89 15.72 4.77 -6.70
C GLN A 89 16.38 5.54 -5.56
N LYS A 90 15.94 6.77 -5.30
CA LYS A 90 16.46 7.63 -4.21
C LYS A 90 15.74 7.47 -2.89
N LEU A 91 14.58 6.78 -2.89
CA LEU A 91 13.77 6.62 -1.69
C LEU A 91 14.51 5.79 -0.63
N ASN A 92 14.68 6.36 0.54
CA ASN A 92 15.10 5.60 1.70
C ASN A 92 13.91 4.83 2.27
N GLN A 93 13.87 3.52 2.05
CA GLN A 93 12.73 2.69 2.43
C GLN A 93 12.54 2.58 3.95
N ASP A 94 13.61 2.61 4.75
CA ASP A 94 13.50 2.58 6.21
C ASP A 94 12.84 3.85 6.74
N LYS A 95 13.17 5.02 6.15
CA LYS A 95 12.47 6.27 6.46
C LYS A 95 11.02 6.25 5.99
N ALA A 96 10.74 5.66 4.83
CA ALA A 96 9.38 5.50 4.34
C ALA A 96 8.54 4.62 5.28
N ILE A 97 9.10 3.55 5.84
CA ILE A 97 8.42 2.73 6.85
C ILE A 97 8.17 3.53 8.14
N ALA A 98 9.11 4.36 8.58
CA ALA A 98 8.89 5.24 9.73
C ALA A 98 7.76 6.26 9.48
N ASP A 99 7.64 6.79 8.24
CA ASP A 99 6.54 7.68 7.86
C ASP A 99 5.20 6.94 7.78
N ILE A 100 5.20 5.70 7.28
CA ILE A 100 4.02 4.82 7.32
C ILE A 100 3.62 4.54 8.77
N GLU A 101 4.56 4.26 9.66
CA GLU A 101 4.26 4.06 11.09
C GLU A 101 3.71 5.33 11.74
N ALA A 102 4.23 6.52 11.43
CA ALA A 102 3.65 7.79 11.87
C ALA A 102 2.21 7.94 11.37
N THR A 103 1.95 7.57 10.11
CA THR A 103 0.61 7.59 9.52
C THR A 103 -0.34 6.60 10.19
N ILE A 104 0.13 5.39 10.54
CA ILE A 104 -0.64 4.39 11.31
C ILE A 104 -1.05 4.96 12.66
N ARG A 105 -0.14 5.62 13.37
CA ARG A 105 -0.42 6.25 14.68
C ARG A 105 -1.43 7.38 14.55
N GLU A 106 -1.29 8.24 13.55
CA GLU A 106 -2.24 9.31 13.25
C GLU A 106 -3.63 8.75 12.94
N ALA A 107 -3.71 7.74 12.06
CA ALA A 107 -4.97 7.07 11.73
C ALA A 107 -5.61 6.42 12.96
N ARG A 108 -4.82 5.74 13.79
CA ARG A 108 -5.29 5.09 15.03
C ARG A 108 -5.83 6.11 16.04
N SER A 109 -5.23 7.31 16.13
CA SER A 109 -5.69 8.38 17.03
C SER A 109 -7.08 8.91 16.70
N ARG A 110 -7.54 8.71 15.45
CA ARG A 110 -8.87 9.11 14.97
C ARG A 110 -9.95 8.05 15.18
N LEU A 111 -9.57 6.87 15.64
CA LEU A 111 -10.49 5.75 15.89
C LEU A 111 -10.93 5.72 17.35
N PRO A 112 -12.10 5.09 17.65
CA PRO A 112 -12.43 4.73 19.01
C PRO A 112 -11.35 3.85 19.64
N GLU A 113 -11.35 3.77 20.98
CA GLU A 113 -10.43 2.91 21.71
C GLU A 113 -10.51 1.45 21.21
N GLY A 114 -9.35 0.85 20.93
CA GLY A 114 -9.25 -0.49 20.35
C GLY A 114 -9.45 -0.55 18.84
N GLY A 115 -9.65 0.60 18.18
CA GLY A 115 -9.77 0.67 16.72
C GLY A 115 -8.53 0.19 15.99
N ARG A 116 -8.73 -0.51 14.86
CA ARG A 116 -7.67 -1.20 14.11
C ARG A 116 -7.33 -0.46 12.82
N VAL A 117 -6.07 -0.59 12.41
CA VAL A 117 -5.52 0.05 11.21
C VAL A 117 -4.93 -1.01 10.28
N GLY A 118 -5.36 -1.02 9.03
CA GLY A 118 -4.76 -1.80 7.95
C GLY A 118 -3.88 -0.95 7.05
N ALA A 119 -3.05 -1.60 6.25
CA ALA A 119 -2.28 -0.97 5.18
C ALA A 119 -2.52 -1.68 3.86
N VAL A 120 -2.73 -0.95 2.77
CA VAL A 120 -2.77 -1.49 1.41
C VAL A 120 -1.80 -0.72 0.53
N GLY A 121 -0.99 -1.42 -0.23
CA GLY A 121 0.01 -0.79 -1.08
C GLY A 121 0.07 -1.40 -2.47
N TYR A 122 0.49 -0.59 -3.45
CA TYR A 122 0.49 -0.93 -4.87
C TYR A 122 1.90 -0.75 -5.45
N CYS A 123 2.41 -1.68 -6.23
CA CYS A 123 3.75 -1.61 -6.83
C CYS A 123 4.86 -1.45 -5.77
N LEU A 124 5.57 -0.32 -5.74
CA LEU A 124 6.45 0.08 -4.65
C LEU A 124 5.72 -0.02 -3.30
N GLY A 125 4.48 0.47 -3.24
CA GLY A 125 3.64 0.37 -2.04
C GLY A 125 3.32 -1.06 -1.65
N GLY A 126 3.20 -1.99 -2.59
CA GLY A 126 3.03 -3.42 -2.32
C GLY A 126 4.24 -4.03 -1.62
N ARG A 127 5.45 -3.62 -2.03
CA ARG A 127 6.69 -3.94 -1.31
C ARG A 127 6.71 -3.34 0.10
N LEU A 128 6.34 -2.05 0.21
CA LEU A 128 6.31 -1.36 1.50
C LEU A 128 5.22 -1.94 2.42
N ALA A 129 4.11 -2.46 1.89
CA ALA A 129 3.08 -3.15 2.67
C ALA A 129 3.61 -4.44 3.31
N PHE A 130 4.45 -5.21 2.60
CA PHE A 130 5.17 -6.35 3.19
C PHE A 130 6.11 -5.90 4.32
N MET A 131 6.91 -4.86 4.08
CA MET A 131 7.80 -4.31 5.10
C MET A 131 7.03 -3.76 6.30
N THR A 132 5.88 -3.14 6.08
CA THR A 132 4.97 -2.67 7.14
C THR A 132 4.48 -3.83 8.00
N ALA A 133 4.07 -4.95 7.38
CA ALA A 133 3.66 -6.16 8.11
C ALA A 133 4.77 -6.78 8.95
N ALA A 134 6.03 -6.68 8.48
CA ALA A 134 7.20 -7.24 9.18
C ALA A 134 7.81 -6.31 10.25
N ARG A 135 7.62 -4.98 10.12
CA ARG A 135 8.41 -4.01 10.88
C ARG A 135 7.59 -3.05 11.76
N THR A 136 6.26 -3.12 11.70
CA THR A 136 5.37 -2.23 12.47
C THR A 136 4.31 -3.02 13.26
N ASP A 137 3.50 -2.32 14.03
CA ASP A 137 2.39 -2.89 14.78
C ASP A 137 1.06 -2.88 14.01
N ILE A 138 1.12 -2.83 12.67
CA ILE A 138 -0.08 -2.85 11.81
C ILE A 138 -0.98 -4.05 12.11
N ASP A 139 -2.30 -3.88 12.07
CA ASP A 139 -3.25 -4.96 12.38
C ASP A 139 -3.49 -5.92 11.22
N ALA A 140 -3.40 -5.45 9.98
CA ALA A 140 -3.46 -6.25 8.75
C ALA A 140 -2.80 -5.50 7.59
N SER A 141 -2.22 -6.22 6.62
CA SER A 141 -1.56 -5.59 5.49
C SER A 141 -1.88 -6.29 4.18
N VAL A 142 -1.97 -5.52 3.09
CA VAL A 142 -2.22 -6.05 1.74
C VAL A 142 -1.25 -5.43 0.74
N GLY A 143 -0.59 -6.26 -0.06
CA GLY A 143 0.29 -5.80 -1.13
C GLY A 143 -0.19 -6.24 -2.50
N TYR A 144 -0.31 -5.30 -3.44
CA TYR A 144 -0.62 -5.57 -4.85
C TYR A 144 0.65 -5.49 -5.68
N TYR A 145 0.92 -6.54 -6.46
CA TYR A 145 2.06 -6.62 -7.40
C TYR A 145 3.34 -5.98 -6.85
N GLY A 146 3.70 -6.33 -5.61
CA GLY A 146 4.87 -5.78 -4.93
C GLY A 146 6.17 -6.17 -5.60
N VAL A 147 7.04 -5.19 -5.89
CA VAL A 147 8.32 -5.44 -6.57
C VAL A 147 9.42 -5.77 -5.57
N GLY A 148 10.27 -6.76 -5.90
CA GLY A 148 11.44 -7.10 -5.10
C GLY A 148 11.14 -7.78 -3.75
N LEU A 149 9.97 -8.42 -3.61
CA LEU A 149 9.59 -9.17 -2.41
C LEU A 149 10.53 -10.35 -2.15
N GLU A 150 11.05 -10.97 -3.20
CA GLU A 150 12.02 -12.06 -3.12
C GLU A 150 13.27 -11.71 -2.32
N GLY A 151 13.65 -10.42 -2.32
CA GLY A 151 14.78 -9.90 -1.52
C GLY A 151 14.44 -9.65 -0.05
N LEU A 152 13.17 -9.75 0.35
CA LEU A 152 12.69 -9.48 1.72
C LEU A 152 12.30 -10.75 2.48
N LEU A 153 12.38 -11.92 1.87
CA LEU A 153 11.93 -13.19 2.47
C LEU A 153 12.66 -13.53 3.77
N GLY A 154 13.84 -13.00 3.99
CA GLY A 154 14.55 -13.09 5.27
C GLY A 154 13.82 -12.46 6.47
N GLU A 155 12.89 -11.54 6.20
CA GLU A 155 12.10 -10.87 7.24
C GLU A 155 10.75 -11.54 7.52
N LYS A 156 10.37 -12.57 6.79
CA LYS A 156 9.06 -13.24 6.92
C LYS A 156 8.73 -13.69 8.35
N HIS A 157 9.74 -14.08 9.11
CA HIS A 157 9.60 -14.53 10.50
C HIS A 157 9.09 -13.43 11.45
N ALA A 158 9.20 -12.15 11.07
CA ALA A 158 8.70 -11.01 11.83
C ALA A 158 7.22 -10.71 11.56
N ILE A 159 6.61 -11.30 10.51
CA ILE A 159 5.20 -11.10 10.17
C ILE A 159 4.33 -11.77 11.24
N ALA A 160 3.81 -10.97 12.17
CA ALA A 160 2.99 -11.43 13.28
C ALA A 160 1.48 -11.26 13.05
N ARG A 161 1.09 -10.42 12.09
CA ARG A 161 -0.29 -10.08 11.76
C ARG A 161 -0.64 -10.53 10.34
N PRO A 162 -1.93 -10.66 9.98
CA PRO A 162 -2.35 -11.11 8.66
C PRO A 162 -1.78 -10.24 7.54
N LEU A 163 -1.22 -10.90 6.51
CA LEU A 163 -0.73 -10.31 5.28
C LEU A 163 -1.38 -11.00 4.08
N MET A 164 -1.90 -10.25 3.13
CA MET A 164 -2.38 -10.76 1.85
C MET A 164 -1.53 -10.15 0.72
N LEU A 165 -1.14 -10.96 -0.26
CA LEU A 165 -0.41 -10.51 -1.43
C LEU A 165 -1.13 -10.92 -2.71
N HIS A 166 -1.33 -9.95 -3.61
CA HIS A 166 -1.86 -10.17 -4.96
C HIS A 166 -0.70 -10.18 -5.95
N ILE A 167 -0.45 -11.34 -6.56
CA ILE A 167 0.66 -11.60 -7.48
C ILE A 167 0.17 -11.53 -8.93
N ALA A 168 0.69 -10.60 -9.70
CA ALA A 168 0.41 -10.52 -11.14
C ALA A 168 1.22 -11.60 -11.86
N GLY A 169 0.55 -12.58 -12.49
CA GLY A 169 1.20 -13.77 -13.02
C GLY A 169 2.03 -13.53 -14.29
N ALA A 170 1.76 -12.47 -15.03
CA ALA A 170 2.54 -12.04 -16.21
C ALA A 170 3.36 -10.77 -15.96
N ASP A 171 3.67 -10.45 -14.71
CA ASP A 171 4.38 -9.24 -14.30
C ASP A 171 5.81 -9.21 -14.88
N HIS A 172 6.09 -8.21 -15.69
CA HIS A 172 7.40 -8.04 -16.32
C HIS A 172 8.49 -7.50 -15.34
N PHE A 173 8.12 -7.00 -14.16
CA PHE A 173 9.06 -6.61 -13.10
C PHE A 173 9.31 -7.73 -12.10
N VAL A 174 8.32 -8.62 -11.90
CA VAL A 174 8.41 -9.77 -11.00
C VAL A 174 8.32 -11.03 -11.84
N THR A 175 9.44 -11.42 -12.43
CA THR A 175 9.56 -12.56 -13.36
C THR A 175 9.16 -13.89 -12.70
N PRO A 176 8.82 -14.95 -13.49
CA PRO A 176 8.36 -16.23 -12.95
C PRO A 176 9.30 -16.88 -11.93
N ASP A 177 10.61 -16.72 -12.10
CA ASP A 177 11.61 -17.19 -11.12
C ASP A 177 11.51 -16.47 -9.78
N LYS A 178 11.26 -15.15 -9.78
CA LYS A 178 11.02 -14.36 -8.56
C LYS A 178 9.69 -14.73 -7.91
N GLN A 179 8.64 -14.94 -8.71
CA GLN A 179 7.35 -15.42 -8.22
C GLN A 179 7.49 -16.78 -7.53
N THR A 180 8.26 -17.70 -8.12
CA THR A 180 8.57 -19.00 -7.52
C THR A 180 9.23 -18.85 -6.16
N LEU A 181 10.24 -17.96 -6.03
CA LEU A 181 10.88 -17.70 -4.74
C LEU A 181 9.90 -17.12 -3.69
N ILE A 182 8.99 -16.25 -4.10
CA ILE A 182 7.97 -15.68 -3.21
C ILE A 182 7.06 -16.80 -2.69
N HIS A 183 6.58 -17.70 -3.56
CA HIS A 183 5.76 -18.86 -3.18
C HIS A 183 6.52 -19.81 -2.26
N GLU A 184 7.73 -20.26 -2.63
CA GLU A 184 8.58 -21.09 -1.78
C GLU A 184 8.84 -20.48 -0.40
N GLY A 185 8.92 -19.16 -0.35
CA GLY A 185 9.14 -18.43 0.89
C GLY A 185 7.89 -18.26 1.77
N LEU A 186 6.69 -18.14 1.18
CA LEU A 186 5.51 -17.63 1.88
C LEU A 186 4.28 -18.57 1.86
N ASP A 187 4.17 -19.55 0.98
CA ASP A 187 2.97 -20.42 0.88
C ASP A 187 2.64 -21.14 2.20
N ASP A 188 3.66 -21.59 2.93
CA ASP A 188 3.49 -22.26 4.21
C ASP A 188 3.45 -21.29 5.42
N HIS A 189 3.49 -19.97 5.20
CA HIS A 189 3.49 -19.01 6.31
C HIS A 189 2.09 -18.82 6.91
N PRO A 190 1.88 -19.09 8.22
CA PRO A 190 0.53 -19.16 8.83
C PRO A 190 -0.24 -17.83 8.84
N LYS A 191 0.40 -16.73 8.52
CA LYS A 191 -0.19 -15.38 8.50
C LYS A 191 -0.26 -14.77 7.10
N VAL A 192 0.23 -15.46 6.07
CA VAL A 192 0.30 -14.93 4.70
C VAL A 192 -0.68 -15.66 3.79
N ILE A 193 -1.39 -14.91 2.98
CA ILE A 193 -2.27 -15.42 1.93
C ILE A 193 -1.75 -14.86 0.59
N LEU A 194 -1.48 -15.74 -0.36
CA LEU A 194 -1.12 -15.36 -1.73
C LEU A 194 -2.30 -15.58 -2.66
N HIS A 195 -2.54 -14.64 -3.55
CA HIS A 195 -3.51 -14.76 -4.64
C HIS A 195 -2.84 -14.46 -5.97
N ASP A 196 -2.82 -15.44 -6.86
CA ASP A 196 -2.30 -15.30 -8.21
C ASP A 196 -3.38 -14.81 -9.17
N TYR A 197 -2.94 -14.00 -10.12
CA TYR A 197 -3.74 -13.50 -11.23
C TYR A 197 -3.06 -13.88 -12.54
N PRO A 198 -3.27 -15.10 -13.04
CA PRO A 198 -2.62 -15.59 -14.26
C PRO A 198 -2.97 -14.71 -15.46
N GLY A 199 -1.95 -14.32 -16.23
CA GLY A 199 -2.10 -13.48 -17.41
C GLY A 199 -2.18 -11.98 -17.14
N GLU A 200 -2.30 -11.55 -15.88
CA GLU A 200 -2.29 -10.14 -15.52
C GLU A 200 -0.87 -9.62 -15.39
N ASP A 201 -0.62 -8.43 -15.95
CA ASP A 201 0.66 -7.73 -15.86
C ASP A 201 0.67 -6.75 -14.68
N HIS A 202 1.82 -6.17 -14.43
CA HIS A 202 2.05 -5.16 -13.39
C HIS A 202 1.07 -3.99 -13.49
N GLY A 203 0.47 -3.59 -12.36
CA GLY A 203 -0.46 -2.46 -12.31
C GLY A 203 -1.90 -2.81 -12.69
N PHE A 204 -2.28 -4.09 -12.78
CA PHE A 204 -3.62 -4.51 -13.20
C PHE A 204 -4.77 -3.93 -12.35
N ALA A 205 -4.50 -3.43 -11.15
CA ALA A 205 -5.48 -2.78 -10.26
C ALA A 205 -5.22 -1.26 -10.07
N SER A 206 -4.39 -0.64 -10.91
CA SER A 206 -4.17 0.83 -10.89
C SER A 206 -5.44 1.58 -11.26
N GLU A 207 -5.69 2.72 -10.58
CA GLU A 207 -6.84 3.59 -10.88
C GLU A 207 -6.55 4.61 -11.98
N LEU A 208 -5.27 4.84 -12.28
CA LEU A 208 -4.84 5.71 -13.37
C LEU A 208 -4.02 4.94 -14.39
N GLY A 209 -4.09 5.42 -15.63
CA GLY A 209 -3.36 4.86 -16.76
C GLY A 209 -4.07 3.69 -17.43
N ASN A 210 -3.38 3.05 -18.36
CA ASN A 210 -3.94 2.06 -19.29
C ASN A 210 -3.75 0.60 -18.82
N ARG A 211 -3.21 0.38 -17.61
CA ARG A 211 -2.83 -0.95 -17.14
C ARG A 211 -3.93 -1.72 -16.40
N ARG A 212 -5.04 -1.05 -16.08
CA ARG A 212 -6.13 -1.67 -15.32
C ARG A 212 -6.80 -2.77 -16.12
N SER A 213 -6.88 -3.96 -15.52
CA SER A 213 -7.68 -5.10 -15.98
C SER A 213 -8.91 -5.20 -15.07
N GLU A 214 -10.06 -4.76 -15.55
CA GLU A 214 -11.23 -4.52 -14.69
C GLU A 214 -11.67 -5.77 -13.92
N ALA A 215 -11.76 -6.92 -14.58
CA ALA A 215 -12.20 -8.17 -13.94
C ALA A 215 -11.22 -8.62 -12.83
N ALA A 216 -9.91 -8.54 -13.10
CA ALA A 216 -8.89 -8.92 -12.12
C ALA A 216 -8.82 -7.91 -10.98
N ALA A 217 -8.92 -6.61 -11.28
CA ALA A 217 -8.97 -5.55 -10.29
C ALA A 217 -10.15 -5.71 -9.34
N GLN A 218 -11.37 -5.89 -9.86
CA GLN A 218 -12.57 -6.11 -9.06
C GLN A 218 -12.45 -7.36 -8.17
N LEU A 219 -11.89 -8.45 -8.68
CA LEU A 219 -11.67 -9.65 -7.89
C LEU A 219 -10.67 -9.41 -6.75
N ALA A 220 -9.55 -8.72 -7.03
CA ALA A 220 -8.53 -8.41 -6.03
C ALA A 220 -9.06 -7.42 -4.98
N ASP A 221 -9.77 -6.38 -5.42
CA ASP A 221 -10.35 -5.37 -4.53
C ASP A 221 -11.40 -6.01 -3.61
N SER A 222 -12.30 -6.88 -4.11
CA SER A 222 -13.27 -7.59 -3.29
C SER A 222 -12.63 -8.52 -2.25
N ARG A 223 -11.52 -9.19 -2.59
CA ARG A 223 -10.73 -9.99 -1.64
C ARG A 223 -10.11 -9.14 -0.54
N THR A 224 -9.58 -7.98 -0.91
CA THR A 224 -8.99 -7.02 0.03
C THR A 224 -10.02 -6.43 0.97
N GLU A 225 -11.20 -6.06 0.45
CA GLU A 225 -12.33 -5.56 1.24
C GLU A 225 -12.80 -6.60 2.27
N ALA A 226 -12.99 -7.85 1.83
CA ALA A 226 -13.37 -8.95 2.71
C ALA A 226 -12.29 -9.24 3.78
N PHE A 227 -11.01 -9.16 3.39
CA PHE A 227 -9.89 -9.34 4.30
C PHE A 227 -9.86 -8.25 5.38
N PHE A 228 -9.99 -6.99 5.02
CA PHE A 228 -10.04 -5.91 6.01
C PHE A 228 -11.32 -5.93 6.85
N ALA A 229 -12.46 -6.31 6.28
CA ALA A 229 -13.68 -6.50 7.06
C ALA A 229 -13.53 -7.58 8.14
N ALA A 230 -12.75 -8.62 7.89
CA ALA A 230 -12.48 -9.69 8.87
C ALA A 230 -11.45 -9.30 9.93
N HIS A 231 -10.55 -8.34 9.65
CA HIS A 231 -9.41 -8.05 10.52
C HIS A 231 -9.43 -6.67 11.17
N LEU A 232 -10.20 -5.72 10.66
CA LEU A 232 -10.23 -4.33 11.16
C LEU A 232 -11.52 -3.95 11.91
N THR A 233 -12.50 -4.84 11.94
CA THR A 233 -13.79 -4.59 12.64
C THR A 233 -13.90 -5.40 13.93
#